data_8e7e3baab509b3de72199311892f8202
#
_entry.id   8e7e3baab509b3de72199311892f8202
#
_cell.length_a   1.000
_cell.length_b   1.000
_cell.length_c   1.000
_cell.angle_alpha   90.00
_cell.angle_beta   90.00
_cell.angle_gamma   90.00
#
_symmetry.space_group_name_H-M   'P 1'
#
loop_
_entity.id
_entity.type
_entity.pdbx_description
1 polymer ?
#
loop_
_entity_poly.entity_id
_entity_poly.type
_entity_poly.pdbx_seq_one_letter_code
_entity_poly.pdbx_strand_id
1 'polypeptide(L)'
;MYSLIVEDDFISRKILQKILLQFGECDIATNGLEAIKAFKLAWVQSRPYDLICMDIMMPVIDGQAALQEIRQLEKDFGLRSDEVVTVIMTTALNDKKEVVDAFYKGEAASYFVKPFEVAELVKELKVLRLLDED
;
A
#
# COMPACT_ATOMS: atom_id res chain seq x y z
N MET A 1 7.21 -8.92 -8.24
CA MET A 1 6.77 -7.90 -7.28
C MET A 1 6.04 -8.57 -6.12
N TYR A 2 6.41 -8.25 -4.91
CA TYR A 2 5.77 -8.78 -3.71
C TYR A 2 4.96 -7.69 -3.05
N SER A 3 3.65 -7.88 -2.92
CA SER A 3 2.75 -6.82 -2.47
C SER A 3 1.91 -7.22 -1.26
N LEU A 4 1.54 -6.21 -0.47
CA LEU A 4 0.62 -6.35 0.63
C LEU A 4 -0.64 -5.54 0.30
N ILE A 5 -1.79 -6.18 0.36
CA ILE A 5 -3.09 -5.53 0.16
C ILE A 5 -3.74 -5.36 1.52
N VAL A 6 -4.02 -4.12 1.89
CA VAL A 6 -4.64 -3.77 3.17
C VAL A 6 -6.02 -3.19 2.88
N GLU A 7 -7.04 -4.02 3.06
CA GLU A 7 -8.40 -3.69 2.68
C GLU A 7 -9.38 -4.54 3.48
N ASP A 8 -10.32 -3.92 4.18
CA ASP A 8 -11.32 -4.64 4.96
C ASP A 8 -12.54 -5.07 4.13
N ASP A 9 -12.82 -4.37 3.02
CA ASP A 9 -13.93 -4.74 2.15
C ASP A 9 -13.57 -5.93 1.26
N PHE A 10 -14.37 -6.99 1.36
CA PHE A 10 -14.10 -8.25 0.66
C PHE A 10 -14.01 -8.07 -0.87
N ILE A 11 -14.94 -7.32 -1.44
CA ILE A 11 -14.99 -7.15 -2.91
C ILE A 11 -13.80 -6.33 -3.40
N SER A 12 -13.50 -5.21 -2.74
CA SER A 12 -12.35 -4.38 -3.08
C SER A 12 -11.04 -5.15 -2.96
N ARG A 13 -10.92 -5.96 -1.90
CA ARG A 13 -9.75 -6.80 -1.67
C ARG A 13 -9.56 -7.81 -2.78
N LYS A 14 -10.65 -8.48 -3.20
CA LYS A 14 -10.59 -9.48 -4.28
C LYS A 14 -10.22 -8.86 -5.61
N ILE A 15 -10.69 -7.68 -5.90
CA ILE A 15 -10.34 -6.96 -7.13
C ILE A 15 -8.84 -6.66 -7.16
N LEU A 16 -8.31 -6.07 -6.10
CA LEU A 16 -6.88 -5.78 -6.00
C LEU A 16 -6.03 -7.04 -6.07
N GLN A 17 -6.45 -8.09 -5.38
CA GLN A 17 -5.73 -9.37 -5.38
C GLN A 17 -5.65 -9.94 -6.78
N LYS A 18 -6.76 -9.92 -7.52
CA LYS A 18 -6.80 -10.43 -8.90
C LYS A 18 -5.84 -9.67 -9.80
N ILE A 19 -5.76 -8.35 -9.64
CA ILE A 19 -4.84 -7.51 -10.42
C ILE A 19 -3.39 -7.81 -10.06
N LEU A 20 -3.05 -7.75 -8.77
CA LEU A 20 -1.67 -7.80 -8.32
C LEU A 20 -1.06 -9.19 -8.39
N LEU A 21 -1.87 -10.25 -8.31
CA LEU A 21 -1.38 -11.63 -8.47
C LEU A 21 -0.81 -11.90 -9.86
N GLN A 22 -1.19 -11.11 -10.85
CA GLN A 22 -0.60 -11.23 -12.20
C GLN A 22 0.88 -10.85 -12.21
N PHE A 23 1.34 -10.11 -11.21
CA PHE A 23 2.68 -9.53 -11.20
C PHE A 23 3.57 -10.06 -10.07
N GLY A 24 3.05 -10.95 -9.23
CA GLY A 24 3.81 -11.54 -8.14
C GLY A 24 2.92 -11.97 -6.99
N GLU A 25 3.55 -12.39 -5.90
CA GLU A 25 2.81 -12.81 -4.71
C GLU A 25 2.19 -11.63 -3.99
N CYS A 26 1.05 -11.89 -3.38
CA CYS A 26 0.31 -10.92 -2.58
C CYS A 26 -0.02 -11.52 -1.22
N ASP A 27 0.21 -10.75 -0.18
CA ASP A 27 -0.33 -11.04 1.15
C ASP A 27 -1.50 -10.09 1.41
N ILE A 28 -2.35 -10.46 2.35
CA ILE A 28 -3.57 -9.71 2.66
C ILE A 28 -3.57 -9.36 4.15
N ALA A 29 -3.90 -8.10 4.45
CA ALA A 29 -4.25 -7.64 5.79
C ALA A 29 -5.63 -6.99 5.72
N THR A 30 -6.44 -7.15 6.75
CA THR A 30 -7.80 -6.63 6.77
C THR A 30 -7.96 -5.35 7.60
N ASN A 31 -6.89 -4.91 8.24
CA ASN A 31 -6.86 -3.65 8.98
C ASN A 31 -5.42 -3.15 9.12
N GLY A 32 -5.28 -1.93 9.65
CA GLY A 32 -3.97 -1.31 9.79
C GLY A 32 -3.04 -2.01 10.76
N LEU A 33 -3.56 -2.61 11.82
CA LEU A 33 -2.75 -3.34 12.79
C LEU A 33 -2.14 -4.58 12.17
N GLU A 34 -2.93 -5.33 11.40
CA GLU A 34 -2.43 -6.48 10.65
C GLU A 34 -1.37 -6.08 9.63
N ALA A 35 -1.56 -4.91 8.99
CA ALA A 35 -0.60 -4.39 8.03
C ALA A 35 0.75 -4.12 8.67
N ILE A 36 0.76 -3.50 9.85
CA ILE A 36 1.99 -3.22 10.59
C ILE A 36 2.70 -4.51 10.95
N LYS A 37 1.96 -5.50 11.45
CA LYS A 37 2.52 -6.81 11.81
C LYS A 37 3.10 -7.52 10.59
N ALA A 38 2.38 -7.50 9.47
CA ALA A 38 2.84 -8.13 8.23
C ALA A 38 4.11 -7.46 7.72
N PHE A 39 4.18 -6.15 7.79
CA PHE A 39 5.36 -5.38 7.39
C PHE A 39 6.59 -5.77 8.21
N LYS A 40 6.45 -5.83 9.53
CA LYS A 40 7.55 -6.26 10.42
C LYS A 40 8.01 -7.67 10.09
N LEU A 41 7.07 -8.59 9.96
CA LEU A 41 7.37 -9.99 9.70
C LEU A 41 8.12 -10.17 8.38
N ALA A 42 7.72 -9.43 7.36
CA ALA A 42 8.38 -9.47 6.05
C ALA A 42 9.87 -9.10 6.17
N TRP A 43 10.19 -8.06 6.93
CA TRP A 43 11.58 -7.68 7.17
C TRP A 43 12.35 -8.71 8.00
N VAL A 44 11.72 -9.28 9.03
CA VAL A 44 12.34 -10.33 9.85
C VAL A 44 12.68 -11.55 8.98
N GLN A 45 11.82 -11.87 8.01
CA GLN A 45 12.02 -13.00 7.12
C GLN A 45 12.92 -12.65 5.91
N SER A 46 13.51 -11.47 5.89
CA SER A 46 14.35 -10.98 4.80
C SER A 46 13.64 -10.98 3.44
N ARG A 47 12.35 -10.74 3.47
CA ARG A 47 11.52 -10.66 2.27
C ARG A 47 10.55 -9.48 2.37
N PRO A 48 11.07 -8.23 2.29
CA PRO A 48 10.22 -7.05 2.41
C PRO A 48 9.29 -6.88 1.22
N TYR A 49 8.16 -6.22 1.46
CA TYR A 49 7.22 -5.88 0.39
C TYR A 49 7.80 -4.81 -0.52
N ASP A 50 7.51 -4.94 -1.81
CA ASP A 50 7.80 -3.91 -2.81
C ASP A 50 6.71 -2.85 -2.84
N LEU A 51 5.47 -3.25 -2.56
CA LEU A 51 4.29 -2.42 -2.67
C LEU A 51 3.31 -2.72 -1.54
N ILE A 52 2.72 -1.66 -0.98
CA ILE A 52 1.54 -1.77 -0.12
C ILE A 52 0.43 -0.96 -0.76
N CYS A 53 -0.70 -1.63 -1.07
CA CYS A 53 -1.94 -0.96 -1.45
C CYS A 53 -2.84 -0.92 -0.23
N MET A 54 -3.14 0.26 0.28
CA MET A 54 -3.80 0.40 1.57
C MET A 54 -5.00 1.34 1.50
N ASP A 55 -6.15 0.85 1.96
CA ASP A 55 -7.34 1.68 2.13
C ASP A 55 -7.11 2.65 3.28
N ILE A 56 -7.57 3.89 3.11
CA ILE A 56 -7.48 4.91 4.15
C ILE A 56 -8.49 4.62 5.27
N MET A 57 -9.72 4.29 4.92
CA MET A 57 -10.80 4.10 5.90
C MET A 57 -10.93 2.63 6.30
N MET A 58 -10.37 2.27 7.44
CA MET A 58 -10.42 0.92 7.99
C MET A 58 -10.70 0.97 9.49
N PRO A 59 -11.27 -0.13 10.05
CA PRO A 59 -11.47 -0.21 11.49
C PRO A 59 -10.15 -0.42 12.23
N VAL A 60 -10.16 -0.21 13.53
CA VAL A 60 -9.06 -0.36 14.49
C VAL A 60 -8.02 0.73 14.34
N ILE A 61 -7.21 0.67 13.27
CA ILE A 61 -6.25 1.71 12.91
C ILE A 61 -6.47 2.01 11.43
N ASP A 62 -6.73 3.28 11.10
CA ASP A 62 -6.95 3.67 9.71
C ASP A 62 -5.64 3.62 8.90
N GLY A 63 -5.78 3.71 7.57
CA GLY A 63 -4.63 3.58 6.67
C GLY A 63 -3.58 4.66 6.88
N GLN A 64 -3.99 5.87 7.21
CA GLN A 64 -3.04 6.96 7.43
C GLN A 64 -2.19 6.72 8.68
N ALA A 65 -2.82 6.31 9.77
CA ALA A 65 -2.10 5.97 11.01
C ALA A 65 -1.18 4.77 10.79
N ALA A 66 -1.65 3.76 10.07
CA ALA A 66 -0.82 2.60 9.72
C ALA A 66 0.39 2.99 8.89
N LEU A 67 0.20 3.89 7.91
CA LEU A 67 1.29 4.40 7.08
C LEU A 67 2.36 5.09 7.92
N GLN A 68 1.95 5.93 8.86
CA GLN A 68 2.89 6.62 9.74
C GLN A 68 3.70 5.65 10.58
N GLU A 69 3.06 4.60 11.10
CA GLU A 69 3.75 3.56 11.87
C GLU A 69 4.75 2.79 11.01
N ILE A 70 4.38 2.46 9.78
CA ILE A 70 5.27 1.79 8.83
C ILE A 70 6.48 2.67 8.53
N ARG A 71 6.28 3.95 8.27
CA ARG A 71 7.37 4.89 8.02
C ARG A 71 8.30 5.03 9.23
N GLN A 72 7.75 5.00 10.44
CA GLN A 72 8.55 5.03 11.65
C GLN A 72 9.39 3.75 11.80
N LEU A 73 8.81 2.60 11.48
CA LEU A 73 9.55 1.33 11.50
C LEU A 73 10.71 1.35 10.50
N GLU A 74 10.51 1.91 9.34
CA GLU A 74 11.57 2.04 8.34
C GLU A 74 12.73 2.87 8.87
N LYS A 75 12.44 3.95 9.58
CA LYS A 75 13.46 4.78 10.23
C LYS A 75 14.17 3.99 11.34
N ASP A 76 13.41 3.26 12.14
CA ASP A 76 13.97 2.46 13.24
C ASP A 76 14.88 1.36 12.69
N PHE A 77 14.57 0.80 11.54
CA PHE A 77 15.41 -0.20 10.85
C PHE A 77 16.61 0.43 10.16
N GLY A 78 16.70 1.76 10.08
CA GLY A 78 17.80 2.45 9.42
C GLY A 78 17.78 2.33 7.91
N LEU A 79 16.60 2.23 7.30
CA LEU A 79 16.48 2.05 5.85
C LEU A 79 16.80 3.35 5.10
N ARG A 80 17.46 3.21 3.96
CA ARG A 80 17.72 4.33 3.05
C ARG A 80 16.45 4.64 2.26
N SER A 81 16.42 5.82 1.60
CA SER A 81 15.29 6.25 0.81
C SER A 81 14.95 5.31 -0.36
N ASP A 82 15.93 4.54 -0.85
CA ASP A 82 15.72 3.56 -1.91
C ASP A 82 15.28 2.17 -1.40
N GLU A 83 15.23 2.01 -0.08
CA GLU A 83 14.82 0.76 0.57
C GLU A 83 13.41 0.81 1.15
N VAL A 84 12.80 1.99 1.21
CA VAL A 84 11.45 2.14 1.78
C VAL A 84 10.40 1.58 0.83
N VAL A 85 9.34 1.00 1.40
CA VAL A 85 8.27 0.40 0.61
C VAL A 85 7.47 1.48 -0.12
N THR A 86 7.06 1.19 -1.35
CA THR A 86 6.14 2.04 -2.10
C THR A 86 4.73 1.83 -1.59
N VAL A 87 4.03 2.90 -1.23
CA VAL A 87 2.67 2.82 -0.72
C VAL A 87 1.73 3.58 -1.65
N ILE A 88 0.68 2.89 -2.07
CA ILE A 88 -0.44 3.47 -2.81
C ILE A 88 -1.65 3.42 -1.90
N MET A 89 -2.25 4.59 -1.64
CA MET A 89 -3.46 4.67 -0.85
C MET A 89 -4.69 4.56 -1.74
N THR A 90 -5.72 3.89 -1.25
CA THR A 90 -7.02 3.85 -1.92
C THR A 90 -8.05 4.53 -1.01
N THR A 91 -9.03 5.19 -1.61
CA THR A 91 -9.97 6.00 -0.86
C THR A 91 -11.32 6.08 -1.56
N ALA A 92 -12.37 6.34 -0.81
CA ALA A 92 -13.67 6.70 -1.37
C ALA A 92 -13.69 8.19 -1.74
N LEU A 93 -14.65 8.59 -2.56
CA LEU A 93 -14.73 9.96 -3.10
C LEU A 93 -14.78 11.06 -2.05
N ASN A 94 -15.28 10.77 -0.85
CA ASN A 94 -15.46 11.76 0.21
C ASN A 94 -14.27 11.88 1.17
N ASP A 95 -13.19 11.15 0.95
CA ASP A 95 -12.03 11.11 1.85
C ASP A 95 -10.86 11.97 1.37
N LYS A 96 -11.15 13.04 0.64
CA LYS A 96 -10.13 13.86 -0.01
C LYS A 96 -9.14 14.51 0.94
N LYS A 97 -9.59 14.86 2.15
CA LYS A 97 -8.71 15.51 3.13
C LYS A 97 -7.59 14.60 3.56
N GLU A 98 -7.90 13.36 3.88
CA GLU A 98 -6.93 12.35 4.31
C GLU A 98 -5.94 12.03 3.18
N VAL A 99 -6.43 11.98 1.95
CA VAL A 99 -5.59 11.76 0.76
C VAL A 99 -4.57 12.88 0.61
N VAL A 100 -5.03 14.12 0.69
CA VAL A 100 -4.17 15.30 0.55
C VAL A 100 -3.12 15.32 1.65
N ASP A 101 -3.50 15.04 2.90
CA ASP A 101 -2.57 15.01 4.02
C ASP A 101 -1.48 13.97 3.83
N ALA A 102 -1.84 12.74 3.44
CA ALA A 102 -0.89 11.67 3.21
C ALA A 102 0.08 12.01 2.08
N PHE A 103 -0.43 12.64 1.02
CA PHE A 103 0.37 13.03 -0.15
C PHE A 103 1.36 14.14 0.18
N TYR A 104 0.90 15.18 0.88
CA TYR A 104 1.76 16.32 1.24
C TYR A 104 2.87 15.95 2.20
N LYS A 105 2.68 14.94 3.02
CA LYS A 105 3.74 14.47 3.92
C LYS A 105 4.78 13.60 3.20
N GLY A 106 4.59 13.33 1.91
CA GLY A 106 5.50 12.52 1.13
C GLY A 106 5.56 11.06 1.55
N GLU A 107 4.56 10.60 2.31
CA GLU A 107 4.55 9.26 2.89
C GLU A 107 3.97 8.21 1.94
N ALA A 108 3.08 8.63 1.03
CA ALA A 108 2.52 7.76 -0.01
C ALA A 108 3.01 8.21 -1.38
N ALA A 109 3.26 7.25 -2.27
CA ALA A 109 3.73 7.55 -3.63
C ALA A 109 2.57 7.96 -4.53
N SER A 110 1.37 7.47 -4.27
CA SER A 110 0.22 7.72 -5.12
C SER A 110 -1.07 7.40 -4.36
N TYR A 111 -2.20 7.79 -4.94
CA TYR A 111 -3.51 7.41 -4.42
C TYR A 111 -4.49 7.17 -5.57
N PHE A 112 -5.51 6.37 -5.29
CA PHE A 112 -6.59 6.10 -6.23
C PHE A 112 -7.94 6.24 -5.53
N VAL A 113 -8.88 6.90 -6.21
CA VAL A 113 -10.26 7.04 -5.73
C VAL A 113 -11.06 5.86 -6.28
N LYS A 114 -11.74 5.15 -5.40
CA LYS A 114 -12.59 4.01 -5.78
C LYS A 114 -13.90 4.47 -6.42
N PRO A 115 -14.39 3.80 -7.45
CA PRO A 115 -13.72 2.71 -8.18
C PRO A 115 -12.69 3.27 -9.16
N PHE A 116 -11.61 2.53 -9.38
CA PHE A 116 -10.57 2.91 -10.33
C PHE A 116 -10.39 1.82 -11.38
N GLU A 117 -9.85 2.22 -12.53
CA GLU A 117 -9.62 1.30 -13.65
C GLU A 117 -8.36 0.47 -13.42
N VAL A 118 -8.40 -0.80 -13.82
CA VAL A 118 -7.22 -1.68 -13.77
C VAL A 118 -6.05 -1.06 -14.53
N ALA A 119 -6.34 -0.50 -15.71
CA ALA A 119 -5.31 0.11 -16.55
C ALA A 119 -4.62 1.29 -15.86
N GLU A 120 -5.35 2.07 -15.06
CA GLU A 120 -4.78 3.19 -14.31
C GLU A 120 -3.78 2.69 -13.27
N LEU A 121 -4.14 1.64 -12.53
CA LEU A 121 -3.26 1.06 -11.53
C LEU A 121 -2.01 0.49 -12.18
N VAL A 122 -2.15 -0.29 -13.25
CA VAL A 122 -1.02 -0.88 -13.96
C VAL A 122 -0.09 0.20 -14.49
N LYS A 123 -0.64 1.27 -15.06
CA LYS A 123 0.15 2.40 -15.55
C LYS A 123 0.96 3.04 -14.42
N GLU A 124 0.34 3.26 -13.26
CA GLU A 124 1.03 3.84 -12.10
C GLU A 124 2.16 2.94 -11.59
N LEU A 125 1.94 1.63 -11.57
CA LEU A 125 2.98 0.68 -11.16
C LEU A 125 4.19 0.76 -12.10
N LYS A 126 3.97 0.99 -13.39
CA LYS A 126 5.06 1.20 -14.35
C LYS A 126 5.78 2.53 -14.11
N VAL A 127 5.02 3.60 -13.86
CA VAL A 127 5.58 4.92 -13.54
C VAL A 127 6.46 4.84 -12.29
N LEU A 128 6.03 4.09 -11.28
CA LEU A 128 6.77 3.89 -10.03
C LEU A 128 7.89 2.86 -10.15
N ARG A 129 8.08 2.30 -11.35
CA ARG A 129 9.14 1.31 -11.66
C ARG A 129 9.01 0.01 -10.90
N LEU A 130 7.79 -0.34 -10.49
CA LEU A 130 7.49 -1.64 -9.89
C LEU A 130 7.23 -2.70 -10.95
N LEU A 131 6.89 -2.28 -12.15
CA LEU A 131 6.71 -3.13 -13.33
C LEU A 131 7.50 -2.55 -14.49
N ASP A 132 7.94 -3.42 -15.40
CA ASP A 132 8.65 -2.99 -16.61
C ASP A 132 7.71 -2.26 -17.57
N GLU A 133 8.24 -1.24 -18.23
CA GLU A 133 7.54 -0.55 -19.32
C GLU A 133 7.82 -1.28 -20.63
N ASP A 134 6.77 -1.76 -21.26
CA ASP A 134 6.92 -2.40 -22.58
C ASP A 134 5.66 -2.27 -23.45
#